data_777f115f3643871730f0317564896f7d
#
_entry.id   777f115f3643871730f0317564896f7d
#
_cell.length_a   1.000
_cell.length_b   1.000
_cell.length_c   1.000
_cell.angle_alpha   90.00
_cell.angle_beta   90.00
_cell.angle_gamma   90.00
#
_symmetry.space_group_name_H-M   'P 1'
#
loop_
_entity.id
_entity.type
_entity.pdbx_description
1 polymer ?
#
loop_
_entity_poly.entity_id
_entity_poly.type
_entity_poly.pdbx_seq_one_letter_code
_entity_poly.pdbx_strand_id
1 'polypeptide(L)'
;MLVQQRPVGRSMAGLWEFPGGKIEPGETPEAALVRELREELAVEIDDLTPLTFASEPLDGKHLLMLLYISRGWRGTPKPVHASALQWLAPAALHDLAMPPADRPLIAPLLAAV
;
A
#
# COMPACT_ATOMS: atom_id res chain seq x y z
N MET A 1 -6.94 5.15 7.98
CA MET A 1 -6.00 4.32 7.22
C MET A 1 -4.73 5.09 6.92
N LEU A 2 -3.65 4.37 6.63
CA LEU A 2 -2.35 4.97 6.38
C LEU A 2 -2.00 4.93 4.89
N VAL A 3 -1.54 6.05 4.36
CA VAL A 3 -0.96 6.15 3.02
C VAL A 3 0.43 6.76 3.11
N GLN A 4 1.27 6.50 2.11
CA GLN A 4 2.61 7.04 2.02
C GLN A 4 2.82 7.79 0.71
N GLN A 5 3.68 8.80 0.74
CA GLN A 5 4.01 9.59 -0.44
C GLN A 5 5.30 9.07 -1.08
N ARG A 6 5.24 8.82 -2.38
CA ARG A 6 6.41 8.34 -3.15
C ARG A 6 7.52 9.38 -3.12
N PRO A 7 8.77 8.95 -2.86
CA PRO A 7 9.88 9.88 -2.67
C PRO A 7 10.32 10.54 -3.96
N VAL A 8 10.99 11.68 -3.81
CA VAL A 8 11.66 12.38 -4.91
C VAL A 8 12.72 11.45 -5.51
N GLY A 9 12.86 11.48 -6.85
CA GLY A 9 13.83 10.64 -7.57
C GLY A 9 13.30 9.27 -7.98
N ARG A 10 12.10 8.89 -7.55
CA ARG A 10 11.39 7.69 -8.01
C ARG A 10 10.34 8.05 -9.03
N SER A 11 9.90 7.06 -9.82
CA SER A 11 8.75 7.24 -10.71
C SER A 11 7.52 7.65 -9.90
N MET A 12 6.68 8.50 -10.48
CA MET A 12 5.46 9.01 -9.85
C MET A 12 5.72 9.69 -8.50
N ALA A 13 6.82 10.40 -8.37
CA ALA A 13 7.19 11.13 -7.15
C ALA A 13 6.08 12.09 -6.73
N GLY A 14 5.83 12.17 -5.43
CA GLY A 14 4.80 13.03 -4.85
C GLY A 14 3.40 12.45 -4.84
N LEU A 15 3.14 11.34 -5.54
CA LEU A 15 1.85 10.67 -5.47
C LEU A 15 1.74 9.85 -4.18
N TRP A 16 0.53 9.73 -3.68
CA TRP A 16 0.22 8.95 -2.48
C TRP A 16 -0.21 7.55 -2.85
N GLU A 17 0.23 6.56 -2.10
CA GLU A 17 -0.04 5.16 -2.38
C GLU A 17 -0.29 4.35 -1.10
N PHE A 18 -0.86 3.18 -1.26
CA PHE A 18 -0.94 2.21 -0.17
C PHE A 18 0.47 1.69 0.12
N PRO A 19 0.87 1.57 1.40
CA PRO A 19 2.16 0.98 1.74
C PRO A 19 2.24 -0.48 1.32
N GLY A 20 3.39 -0.89 0.84
CA GLY A 20 3.64 -2.27 0.44
C GLY A 20 4.76 -2.35 -0.58
N GLY A 21 4.93 -3.51 -1.18
CA GLY A 21 5.96 -3.74 -2.17
C GLY A 21 5.79 -5.04 -2.89
N LYS A 22 6.87 -5.52 -3.50
CA LYS A 22 6.87 -6.71 -4.33
C LYS A 22 6.94 -7.99 -3.50
N ILE A 23 6.23 -9.02 -3.97
CA ILE A 23 6.36 -10.37 -3.44
C ILE A 23 7.61 -10.99 -4.07
N GLU A 24 8.52 -11.47 -3.24
CA GLU A 24 9.74 -12.11 -3.70
C GLU A 24 9.56 -13.62 -3.83
N PRO A 25 10.42 -14.29 -4.63
CA PRO A 25 10.33 -15.75 -4.77
C PRO A 25 10.37 -16.46 -3.42
N GLY A 26 9.47 -17.40 -3.21
CA GLY A 26 9.38 -18.17 -1.98
C GLY A 26 8.57 -17.52 -0.87
N GLU A 27 8.13 -16.27 -1.05
CA GLU A 27 7.26 -15.61 -0.07
C GLU A 27 5.79 -15.82 -0.37
N THR A 28 4.96 -15.94 0.68
CA THR A 28 3.52 -15.75 0.53
C THR A 28 3.23 -14.25 0.42
N PRO A 29 2.08 -13.85 -0.15
CA PRO A 29 1.70 -12.44 -0.17
C PRO A 29 1.69 -11.80 1.24
N GLU A 30 1.24 -12.54 2.24
CA GLU A 30 1.18 -12.06 3.63
C GLU A 30 2.57 -11.85 4.20
N ALA A 31 3.48 -12.80 3.99
CA ALA A 31 4.87 -12.68 4.46
C ALA A 31 5.58 -11.50 3.78
N ALA A 32 5.34 -11.31 2.48
CA ALA A 32 5.89 -10.17 1.75
C ALA A 32 5.41 -8.84 2.34
N LEU A 33 4.12 -8.73 2.65
CA LEU A 33 3.56 -7.50 3.20
C LEU A 33 4.14 -7.22 4.59
N VAL A 34 4.25 -8.23 5.45
CA VAL A 34 4.88 -8.06 6.77
C VAL A 34 6.32 -7.55 6.63
N ARG A 35 7.09 -8.15 5.74
CA ARG A 35 8.48 -7.75 5.48
C ARG A 35 8.56 -6.31 4.95
N GLU A 36 7.76 -5.98 3.95
CA GLU A 36 7.78 -4.66 3.33
C GLU A 36 7.42 -3.55 4.32
N LEU A 37 6.41 -3.75 5.15
CA LEU A 37 6.03 -2.74 6.13
C LEU A 37 7.05 -2.61 7.26
N ARG A 38 7.74 -3.69 7.61
CA ARG A 38 8.87 -3.62 8.54
C ARG A 38 10.01 -2.76 7.97
N GLU A 39 10.35 -3.00 6.71
CA GLU A 39 11.43 -2.27 6.03
C GLU A 39 11.07 -0.81 5.75
N GLU A 40 9.85 -0.55 5.30
CA GLU A 40 9.45 0.78 4.83
C GLU A 40 8.88 1.68 5.92
N LEU A 41 8.23 1.12 6.93
CA LEU A 41 7.53 1.88 7.95
C LEU A 41 8.01 1.60 9.39
N ALA A 42 8.90 0.63 9.58
CA ALA A 42 9.37 0.20 10.89
C ALA A 42 8.23 -0.28 11.81
N VAL A 43 7.21 -0.93 11.25
CA VAL A 43 6.09 -1.50 12.03
C VAL A 43 5.99 -2.99 11.79
N GLU A 44 5.49 -3.70 12.82
CA GLU A 44 5.12 -5.11 12.72
C GLU A 44 3.60 -5.19 12.61
N ILE A 45 3.11 -5.77 11.52
CA ILE A 45 1.67 -5.93 11.30
C ILE A 45 1.26 -7.38 11.54
N ASP A 46 0.02 -7.56 11.97
CA ASP A 46 -0.61 -8.86 12.11
C ASP A 46 -2.11 -8.75 11.76
N ASP A 47 -2.86 -9.81 11.96
CA ASP A 47 -4.31 -9.85 11.69
C ASP A 47 -4.63 -9.38 10.27
N LEU A 48 -3.98 -10.02 9.28
CA LEU A 48 -4.16 -9.69 7.87
C LEU A 48 -5.40 -10.38 7.29
N THR A 49 -6.25 -9.58 6.62
CA THR A 49 -7.42 -10.09 5.91
C THR A 49 -7.35 -9.64 4.46
N PRO A 50 -7.39 -10.57 3.49
CA PRO A 50 -7.46 -10.19 2.08
C PRO A 50 -8.74 -9.42 1.80
N LEU A 51 -8.64 -8.33 1.05
CA LEU A 51 -9.78 -7.51 0.72
C LEU A 51 -10.14 -7.61 -0.75
N THR A 52 -9.20 -7.26 -1.64
CA THR A 52 -9.45 -7.20 -3.08
C THR A 52 -8.14 -7.24 -3.85
N PHE A 53 -8.25 -7.28 -5.16
CA PHE A 53 -7.09 -7.12 -6.03
C PHE A 53 -7.47 -6.33 -7.28
N ALA A 54 -6.46 -5.79 -7.95
CA ALA A 54 -6.60 -5.12 -9.23
C ALA A 54 -5.47 -5.56 -10.16
N SER A 55 -5.75 -5.58 -11.45
CA SER A 55 -4.77 -5.89 -12.50
C SER A 55 -4.62 -4.67 -13.40
N GLU A 56 -3.38 -4.19 -13.53
CA GLU A 56 -3.07 -3.02 -14.37
C GLU A 56 -1.94 -3.36 -15.33
N PRO A 57 -2.03 -2.93 -16.60
CA PRO A 57 -0.91 -3.07 -17.53
C PRO A 57 0.26 -2.19 -17.10
N LEU A 58 1.47 -2.74 -17.16
CA LEU A 58 2.68 -2.01 -16.81
C LEU A 58 3.84 -2.51 -17.67
N ASP A 59 4.32 -1.67 -18.60
CA ASP A 59 5.51 -1.96 -19.42
C ASP A 59 5.48 -3.35 -20.09
N GLY A 60 4.36 -3.68 -20.74
CA GLY A 60 4.19 -4.97 -21.41
C GLY A 60 3.90 -6.14 -20.48
N LYS A 61 3.76 -5.89 -19.19
CA LYS A 61 3.42 -6.86 -18.17
C LYS A 61 2.10 -6.49 -17.51
N HIS A 62 1.60 -7.36 -16.66
CA HIS A 62 0.46 -7.06 -15.81
C HIS A 62 0.93 -6.93 -14.36
N LEU A 63 0.62 -5.79 -13.73
CA LEU A 63 0.81 -5.60 -12.32
C LEU A 63 -0.44 -6.10 -11.60
N LEU A 64 -0.28 -7.10 -10.76
CA LEU A 64 -1.36 -7.59 -9.91
C LEU A 64 -1.16 -7.02 -8.50
N MET A 65 -2.07 -6.14 -8.08
CA MET A 65 -2.02 -5.52 -6.77
C MET A 65 -3.00 -6.20 -5.84
N LEU A 66 -2.48 -6.73 -4.73
CA LEU A 66 -3.26 -7.39 -3.69
C LEU A 66 -3.39 -6.44 -2.51
N LEU A 67 -4.62 -6.13 -2.11
CA LEU A 67 -4.87 -5.25 -0.97
C LEU A 67 -5.37 -6.06 0.22
N TYR A 68 -4.69 -5.86 1.35
CA TYR A 68 -5.05 -6.45 2.62
C TYR A 68 -5.45 -5.39 3.62
N ILE A 69 -6.26 -5.79 4.61
CA ILE A 69 -6.52 -4.97 5.80
C ILE A 69 -5.77 -5.59 6.96
N SER A 70 -5.03 -4.77 7.70
CA SER A 70 -4.48 -5.14 9.00
C SER A 70 -5.10 -4.24 10.07
N ARG A 71 -5.67 -4.85 11.09
CA ARG A 71 -6.24 -4.14 12.23
C ARG A 71 -5.35 -4.20 13.45
N GLY A 72 -4.22 -4.92 13.35
CA GLY A 72 -3.24 -5.04 14.42
C GLY A 72 -1.85 -4.67 13.96
N TRP A 73 -1.17 -3.83 14.71
CA TRP A 73 0.22 -3.51 14.45
C TRP A 73 0.92 -3.11 15.75
N ARG A 74 2.26 -3.22 15.74
CA ARG A 74 3.14 -2.77 16.82
C ARG A 74 4.15 -1.78 16.26
N GLY A 75 4.47 -0.75 17.03
CA GLY A 75 5.39 0.30 16.64
C GLY A 75 4.66 1.53 16.12
N THR A 76 5.41 2.59 15.89
CA THR A 76 4.93 3.84 15.31
C THR A 76 5.42 3.92 13.87
N PRO A 77 4.51 4.02 12.88
CA PRO A 77 4.94 4.12 11.48
C PRO A 77 5.87 5.30 11.24
N LYS A 78 6.95 5.06 10.49
CA LYS A 78 7.96 6.06 10.13
C LYS A 78 8.18 6.02 8.63
N PRO A 79 8.33 7.18 7.96
CA PRO A 79 8.60 7.23 6.53
C PRO A 79 10.07 6.92 6.24
N VAL A 80 10.48 5.65 6.36
CA VAL A 80 11.88 5.25 6.17
C VAL A 80 12.34 5.53 4.73
N HIS A 81 11.49 5.26 3.73
CA HIS A 81 11.78 5.50 2.32
C HIS A 81 10.87 6.56 1.71
N ALA A 82 9.63 6.67 2.17
CA ALA A 82 8.66 7.64 1.67
C ALA A 82 9.02 9.06 2.07
N SER A 83 8.52 10.05 1.31
CA SER A 83 8.69 11.45 1.67
C SER A 83 7.82 11.85 2.85
N ALA A 84 6.65 11.21 3.02
CA ALA A 84 5.71 11.53 4.09
C ALA A 84 4.73 10.37 4.30
N LEU A 85 4.08 10.39 5.46
CA LEU A 85 2.96 9.50 5.79
C LEU A 85 1.77 10.36 6.16
N GLN A 86 0.56 9.81 5.94
CA GLN A 86 -0.67 10.48 6.31
C GLN A 86 -1.72 9.45 6.75
N TRP A 87 -2.35 9.69 7.89
CA TRP A 87 -3.54 8.96 8.31
C TRP A 87 -4.77 9.72 7.81
N LEU A 88 -5.71 9.01 7.20
CA LEU A 88 -6.92 9.64 6.69
C LEU A 88 -8.11 8.68 6.71
N ALA A 89 -9.31 9.26 6.62
CA ALA A 89 -10.52 8.47 6.43
C ALA A 89 -10.55 7.90 5.00
N PRO A 90 -11.06 6.68 4.80
CA PRO A 90 -11.07 6.07 3.46
C PRO A 90 -11.72 6.94 2.38
N ALA A 91 -12.78 7.67 2.69
CA ALA A 91 -13.45 8.53 1.73
C ALA A 91 -12.56 9.66 1.19
N ALA A 92 -11.54 10.08 1.93
CA ALA A 92 -10.61 11.10 1.51
C ALA A 92 -9.66 10.63 0.40
N LEU A 93 -9.58 9.33 0.12
CA LEU A 93 -8.73 8.78 -0.94
C LEU A 93 -9.08 9.33 -2.32
N HIS A 94 -10.35 9.66 -2.55
CA HIS A 94 -10.78 10.21 -3.84
C HIS A 94 -10.12 11.55 -4.17
N ASP A 95 -9.70 12.28 -3.16
CA ASP A 95 -9.09 13.61 -3.31
C ASP A 95 -7.57 13.57 -3.38
N LEU A 96 -6.96 12.39 -3.18
CA LEU A 96 -5.52 12.24 -3.26
C LEU A 96 -5.05 12.00 -4.69
N ALA A 97 -3.88 12.55 -5.03
CA ALA A 97 -3.17 12.19 -6.24
C ALA A 97 -2.50 10.82 -6.01
N MET A 98 -2.94 9.80 -6.74
CA MET A 98 -2.48 8.42 -6.59
C MET A 98 -2.02 7.84 -7.92
N PRO A 99 -1.09 6.87 -7.91
CA PRO A 99 -0.76 6.11 -9.12
C PRO A 99 -2.01 5.43 -9.70
N PRO A 100 -2.10 5.29 -11.04
CA PRO A 100 -3.27 4.67 -11.65
C PRO A 100 -3.59 3.26 -11.14
N ALA A 101 -2.57 2.48 -10.78
CA ALA A 101 -2.75 1.12 -10.28
C ALA A 101 -3.47 1.05 -8.93
N ASP A 102 -3.38 2.09 -8.10
CA ASP A 102 -4.01 2.13 -6.78
C ASP A 102 -5.48 2.54 -6.85
N ARG A 103 -5.87 3.30 -7.86
CA ARG A 103 -7.24 3.83 -8.02
C ARG A 103 -8.32 2.76 -7.98
N PRO A 104 -8.20 1.63 -8.69
CA PRO A 104 -9.25 0.60 -8.70
C PRO A 104 -9.50 -0.03 -7.33
N LEU A 105 -8.57 0.13 -6.38
CA LEU A 105 -8.70 -0.44 -5.04
C LEU A 105 -9.61 0.38 -4.13
N ILE A 106 -9.90 1.64 -4.48
CA ILE A 106 -10.61 2.57 -3.60
C ILE A 106 -12.07 2.13 -3.37
N ALA A 107 -12.82 1.85 -4.44
CA ALA A 107 -14.23 1.51 -4.32
C ALA A 107 -14.46 0.23 -3.48
N PRO A 108 -13.74 -0.89 -3.72
CA PRO A 108 -13.86 -2.06 -2.84
C PRO A 108 -13.48 -1.79 -1.39
N LEU A 109 -12.47 -0.94 -1.15
CA LEU A 109 -12.08 -0.56 0.19
C LEU A 109 -13.19 0.20 0.91
N LEU A 110 -13.80 1.19 0.24
CA LEU A 110 -14.90 1.95 0.81
C LEU A 110 -16.11 1.09 1.12
N ALA A 111 -16.37 0.06 0.32
CA ALA A 111 -17.47 -0.87 0.56
C ALA A 111 -17.21 -1.79 1.76
N ALA A 112 -15.95 -2.01 2.13
CA ALA A 112 -15.55 -2.93 3.20
C ALA A 112 -15.37 -2.27 4.57
N VAL A 113 -15.23 -0.96 4.62
CA VAL A 113 -14.92 -0.23 5.86
C VAL A 113 -15.94 0.83 6.22
#